data_b29c30345f46bd0dce4b2510a18da028
#
_entry.id   b29c30345f46bd0dce4b2510a18da028
#
_cell.length_a   1.000
_cell.length_b   1.000
_cell.length_c   1.000
_cell.angle_alpha   90.00
_cell.angle_beta   90.00
_cell.angle_gamma   90.00
#
_symmetry.space_group_name_H-M   'P 1'
#
loop_
_entity.id
_entity.type
_entity.pdbx_description
1 polymer ?
#
loop_
_entity_poly.entity_id
_entity_poly.type
_entity_poly.pdbx_seq_one_letter_code
_entity_poly.pdbx_strand_id
1 'polypeptide(L)'
;MLFRSARKILGPDKIIGMTAKTVEQAQMAEKLGADYIGTGAVFHTSTKTDAKDMKLKTLVTVADSVDMPVVAIGGITYDNMDKVKDTGVSGIAVVSALFGADNPGAATRKMKEKCDKIFNYNPRNIIFDMDGTLLDSMPYWRHLAREYASSHVESQPDDFDSMTYTMDMVECGKYFQDVLGINVPYDKMQEEILGIMGEHYKNDIPMKPGMRRLLITEKANGSTMSIFTNSDIKCAQDAMERLGLSDCFRFITTSYIIGINKKYPES
;
A
#
# COMPACT_ATOMS: atom_id res chain seq x y z
N MET A 1 15.53 5.13 -20.25
CA MET A 1 16.81 4.43 -20.35
C MET A 1 17.67 4.52 -19.08
N LEU A 2 17.96 5.70 -18.56
CA LEU A 2 18.84 5.91 -17.40
C LEU A 2 18.40 5.16 -16.12
N PHE A 3 17.11 5.17 -15.75
CA PHE A 3 16.64 4.51 -14.54
C PHE A 3 16.88 2.99 -14.54
N ARG A 4 16.50 2.30 -15.64
CA ARG A 4 16.70 0.85 -15.76
C ARG A 4 18.19 0.48 -15.68
N SER A 5 19.05 1.31 -16.25
CA SER A 5 20.50 1.12 -16.15
C SER A 5 21.00 1.32 -14.72
N ALA A 6 20.51 2.35 -14.02
CA ALA A 6 20.86 2.59 -12.62
C ALA A 6 20.43 1.41 -11.73
N ARG A 7 19.18 0.93 -11.87
CA ARG A 7 18.69 -0.23 -11.11
C ARG A 7 19.51 -1.49 -11.37
N LYS A 8 19.89 -1.72 -12.65
CA LYS A 8 20.75 -2.86 -13.02
C LYS A 8 22.13 -2.80 -12.36
N ILE A 9 22.70 -1.60 -12.26
CA ILE A 9 24.04 -1.40 -11.65
C ILE A 9 23.98 -1.49 -10.13
N LEU A 10 22.98 -0.87 -9.51
CA LEU A 10 22.88 -0.70 -8.07
C LEU A 10 22.20 -1.90 -7.37
N GLY A 11 21.50 -2.74 -8.11
CA GLY A 11 20.75 -3.86 -7.56
C GLY A 11 19.38 -3.48 -6.98
N PRO A 12 18.64 -4.46 -6.46
CA PRO A 12 17.28 -4.26 -5.94
C PRO A 12 17.23 -3.48 -4.62
N ASP A 13 18.26 -3.56 -3.79
CA ASP A 13 18.26 -3.07 -2.42
C ASP A 13 18.56 -1.57 -2.27
N LYS A 14 19.01 -0.91 -3.34
CA LYS A 14 19.37 0.52 -3.29
C LYS A 14 18.17 1.41 -3.60
N ILE A 15 17.98 2.43 -2.78
CA ILE A 15 16.94 3.44 -2.98
C ILE A 15 17.31 4.33 -4.17
N ILE A 16 16.44 4.36 -5.19
CA ILE A 16 16.61 5.19 -6.39
C ILE A 16 15.39 6.09 -6.55
N GLY A 17 15.60 7.40 -6.43
CA GLY A 17 14.57 8.41 -6.69
C GLY A 17 14.58 8.91 -8.13
N MET A 18 13.40 9.33 -8.60
CA MET A 18 13.23 10.01 -9.88
C MET A 18 12.64 11.40 -9.67
N THR A 19 12.83 12.30 -10.64
CA THR A 19 12.13 13.59 -10.67
C THR A 19 10.90 13.47 -11.54
N ALA A 20 9.74 13.91 -11.01
CA ALA A 20 8.50 14.01 -11.76
C ALA A 20 7.81 15.34 -11.48
N LYS A 21 7.29 15.99 -12.52
CA LYS A 21 6.60 17.29 -12.44
C LYS A 21 5.13 17.20 -12.87
N THR A 22 4.75 16.07 -13.48
CA THR A 22 3.38 15.80 -13.94
C THR A 22 2.93 14.43 -13.48
N VAL A 23 1.63 14.19 -13.53
CA VAL A 23 1.01 12.89 -13.21
C VAL A 23 1.59 11.77 -14.08
N GLU A 24 1.72 12.02 -15.38
CA GLU A 24 2.24 11.03 -16.33
C GLU A 24 3.68 10.65 -16.02
N GLN A 25 4.51 11.64 -15.62
CA GLN A 25 5.89 11.38 -15.21
C GLN A 25 5.95 10.60 -13.91
N ALA A 26 5.09 10.90 -12.94
CA ALA A 26 5.00 10.22 -11.67
C ALA A 26 4.59 8.75 -11.85
N GLN A 27 3.53 8.49 -12.60
CA GLN A 27 3.05 7.14 -12.92
C GLN A 27 4.07 6.34 -13.74
N MET A 28 4.81 7.01 -14.63
CA MET A 28 5.90 6.36 -15.37
C MET A 28 7.07 5.99 -14.45
N ALA A 29 7.42 6.86 -13.49
CA ALA A 29 8.46 6.56 -12.51
C ALA A 29 8.09 5.36 -11.65
N GLU A 30 6.83 5.27 -11.22
CA GLU A 30 6.29 4.14 -10.46
C GLU A 30 6.35 2.84 -11.26
N LYS A 31 5.87 2.85 -12.51
CA LYS A 31 5.95 1.68 -13.42
C LYS A 31 7.39 1.22 -13.70
N LEU A 32 8.35 2.13 -13.62
CA LEU A 32 9.77 1.81 -13.78
C LEU A 32 10.39 1.24 -12.48
N GLY A 33 9.68 1.28 -11.35
CA GLY A 33 10.15 0.78 -10.06
C GLY A 33 11.02 1.78 -9.30
N ALA A 34 10.77 3.08 -9.44
CA ALA A 34 11.38 4.09 -8.58
C ALA A 34 10.89 3.92 -7.14
N ASP A 35 11.78 4.13 -6.17
CA ASP A 35 11.44 3.99 -4.75
C ASP A 35 10.77 5.26 -4.21
N TYR A 36 11.01 6.41 -4.83
CA TYR A 36 10.33 7.68 -4.55
C TYR A 36 10.46 8.63 -5.73
N ILE A 37 9.68 9.71 -5.72
CA ILE A 37 9.86 10.83 -6.64
C ILE A 37 10.09 12.14 -5.91
N GLY A 38 10.94 13.00 -6.51
CA GLY A 38 11.08 14.40 -6.15
C GLY A 38 10.24 15.28 -7.08
N THR A 39 9.33 16.08 -6.51
CA THR A 39 8.38 16.90 -7.26
C THR A 39 8.55 18.38 -6.93
N GLY A 40 8.76 19.22 -7.94
CA GLY A 40 8.97 20.68 -7.77
C GLY A 40 9.54 21.35 -9.03
N ALA A 41 9.96 22.65 -9.02
CA ALA A 41 10.16 23.47 -7.81
C ALA A 41 8.83 23.92 -7.21
N VAL A 42 8.62 23.66 -5.91
CA VAL A 42 7.37 24.01 -5.22
C VAL A 42 7.29 25.52 -4.96
N PHE A 43 8.42 26.15 -4.69
CA PHE A 43 8.56 27.59 -4.52
C PHE A 43 9.71 28.12 -5.38
N HIS A 44 9.75 29.42 -5.58
CA HIS A 44 10.83 30.07 -6.32
C HIS A 44 12.21 29.69 -5.74
N THR A 45 13.16 29.37 -6.61
CA THR A 45 14.50 28.97 -6.21
C THR A 45 15.56 29.55 -7.14
N SER A 46 16.63 30.07 -6.55
CA SER A 46 17.82 30.52 -7.28
C SER A 46 18.79 29.37 -7.60
N THR A 47 18.58 28.19 -7.02
CA THR A 47 19.48 27.03 -7.21
C THR A 47 19.37 26.42 -8.62
N LYS A 48 18.21 26.56 -9.27
CA LYS A 48 17.99 26.22 -10.69
C LYS A 48 17.24 27.36 -11.37
N THR A 49 17.93 28.09 -12.23
CA THR A 49 17.37 29.30 -12.89
C THR A 49 16.30 28.99 -13.95
N ASP A 50 16.18 27.75 -14.40
CA ASP A 50 15.20 27.25 -15.34
C ASP A 50 13.97 26.57 -14.68
N ALA A 51 13.93 26.53 -13.34
CA ALA A 51 12.82 25.92 -12.63
C ALA A 51 11.61 26.86 -12.58
N LYS A 52 10.51 26.47 -13.22
CA LYS A 52 9.22 27.15 -13.07
C LYS A 52 8.55 26.71 -11.77
N ASP A 53 7.98 27.67 -11.04
CA ASP A 53 7.24 27.40 -9.80
C ASP A 53 6.01 26.52 -10.09
N MET A 54 5.86 25.49 -9.29
CA MET A 54 4.72 24.58 -9.36
C MET A 54 3.61 25.07 -8.44
N LYS A 55 2.36 25.09 -8.93
CA LYS A 55 1.22 25.37 -8.04
C LYS A 55 1.05 24.21 -7.04
N LEU A 56 0.77 24.53 -5.78
CA LEU A 56 0.52 23.51 -4.73
C LEU A 56 -0.58 22.51 -5.15
N LYS A 57 -1.61 22.98 -5.88
CA LYS A 57 -2.64 22.09 -6.43
C LYS A 57 -2.06 21.01 -7.36
N THR A 58 -1.06 21.36 -8.16
CA THR A 58 -0.36 20.39 -9.04
C THR A 58 0.44 19.39 -8.20
N LEU A 59 1.07 19.86 -7.11
CA LEU A 59 1.77 18.98 -6.17
C LEU A 59 0.83 17.93 -5.56
N VAL A 60 -0.36 18.37 -5.10
CA VAL A 60 -1.43 17.48 -4.62
C VAL A 60 -1.80 16.44 -5.69
N THR A 61 -2.11 16.91 -6.91
CA THR A 61 -2.52 15.99 -7.99
C THR A 61 -1.45 14.96 -8.31
N VAL A 62 -0.18 15.35 -8.32
CA VAL A 62 0.94 14.42 -8.54
C VAL A 62 1.09 13.45 -7.37
N ALA A 63 0.99 13.94 -6.12
CA ALA A 63 1.10 13.09 -4.94
C ALA A 63 -0.02 12.05 -4.86
N ASP A 64 -1.25 12.42 -5.25
CA ASP A 64 -2.40 11.52 -5.23
C ASP A 64 -2.43 10.51 -6.38
N SER A 65 -1.58 10.70 -7.40
CA SER A 65 -1.57 9.86 -8.61
C SER A 65 -0.71 8.61 -8.52
N VAL A 66 0.05 8.43 -7.43
CA VAL A 66 1.00 7.32 -7.21
C VAL A 66 0.98 6.82 -5.78
N ASP A 67 1.33 5.56 -5.59
CA ASP A 67 1.41 4.92 -4.27
C ASP A 67 2.80 5.02 -3.64
N MET A 68 3.83 5.41 -4.40
CA MET A 68 5.17 5.61 -3.87
C MET A 68 5.32 6.95 -3.15
N PRO A 69 6.30 7.10 -2.22
CA PRO A 69 6.58 8.36 -1.55
C PRO A 69 6.89 9.50 -2.53
N VAL A 70 6.27 10.66 -2.28
CA VAL A 70 6.52 11.90 -3.01
C VAL A 70 7.21 12.90 -2.10
N VAL A 71 8.34 13.45 -2.55
CA VAL A 71 9.14 14.43 -1.80
C VAL A 71 9.03 15.78 -2.49
N ALA A 72 8.54 16.80 -1.77
CA ALA A 72 8.50 18.16 -2.28
C ALA A 72 9.91 18.77 -2.30
N ILE A 73 10.30 19.41 -3.42
CA ILE A 73 11.63 20.00 -3.59
C ILE A 73 11.55 21.36 -4.30
N GLY A 74 12.50 22.23 -3.98
CA GLY A 74 12.72 23.52 -4.63
C GLY A 74 12.11 24.70 -3.88
N GLY A 75 12.97 25.65 -3.47
CA GLY A 75 12.62 26.89 -2.79
C GLY A 75 12.00 26.71 -1.40
N ILE A 76 12.08 25.52 -0.81
CA ILE A 76 11.53 25.24 0.52
C ILE A 76 12.49 25.80 1.57
N THR A 77 11.94 26.57 2.51
CA THR A 77 12.61 27.20 3.63
C THR A 77 11.89 26.88 4.93
N TYR A 78 12.52 27.21 6.07
CA TYR A 78 11.89 27.08 7.37
C TYR A 78 10.54 27.84 7.46
N ASP A 79 10.44 29.01 6.80
CA ASP A 79 9.27 29.88 6.91
C ASP A 79 8.11 29.48 5.99
N ASN A 80 8.38 28.72 4.91
CA ASN A 80 7.35 28.35 3.94
C ASN A 80 6.99 26.85 3.94
N MET A 81 7.72 26.01 4.65
CA MET A 81 7.52 24.54 4.62
C MET A 81 6.16 24.10 5.15
N ASP A 82 5.49 24.89 6.00
CA ASP A 82 4.11 24.60 6.45
C ASP A 82 3.11 24.53 5.28
N LYS A 83 3.39 25.23 4.18
CA LYS A 83 2.51 25.27 3.01
C LYS A 83 2.43 23.95 2.25
N VAL A 84 3.38 23.04 2.47
CA VAL A 84 3.34 21.68 1.87
C VAL A 84 2.66 20.67 2.77
N LYS A 85 2.25 21.07 3.98
CA LYS A 85 1.36 20.28 4.81
C LYS A 85 0.07 19.99 4.06
N ASP A 86 -0.48 18.81 4.23
CA ASP A 86 -1.75 18.39 3.61
C ASP A 86 -1.74 18.30 2.06
N THR A 87 -0.56 18.36 1.42
CA THR A 87 -0.42 18.14 -0.03
C THR A 87 -0.20 16.69 -0.43
N GLY A 88 -0.26 15.76 0.51
CA GLY A 88 -0.03 14.34 0.25
C GLY A 88 1.45 13.94 0.08
N VAL A 89 2.39 14.89 0.20
CA VAL A 89 3.82 14.56 0.14
C VAL A 89 4.30 13.90 1.43
N SER A 90 5.25 12.98 1.29
CA SER A 90 5.83 12.22 2.40
C SER A 90 6.96 12.96 3.11
N GLY A 91 7.45 14.06 2.55
CA GLY A 91 8.56 14.84 3.11
C GLY A 91 9.03 15.95 2.18
N ILE A 92 10.14 16.58 2.56
CA ILE A 92 10.75 17.68 1.80
C ILE A 92 12.22 17.41 1.53
N ALA A 93 12.72 17.94 0.41
CA ALA A 93 14.15 18.03 0.11
C ALA A 93 14.58 19.48 0.00
N VAL A 94 15.63 19.85 0.69
CA VAL A 94 16.15 21.22 0.79
C VAL A 94 17.66 21.27 0.54
N VAL A 95 18.12 22.31 -0.09
CA VAL A 95 19.55 22.56 -0.35
C VAL A 95 19.97 23.91 0.23
N SER A 96 19.56 25.01 -0.40
CA SER A 96 19.99 26.36 -0.03
C SER A 96 19.60 26.76 1.39
N ALA A 97 18.45 26.31 1.88
CA ALA A 97 18.00 26.59 3.25
C ALA A 97 18.90 25.97 4.34
N LEU A 98 19.69 24.98 4.01
CA LEU A 98 20.66 24.35 4.92
C LEU A 98 22.10 24.83 4.64
N PHE A 99 22.55 24.68 3.40
CA PHE A 99 23.94 24.97 3.04
C PHE A 99 24.24 26.47 2.89
N GLY A 100 23.22 27.31 2.74
CA GLY A 100 23.33 28.76 2.76
C GLY A 100 23.24 29.39 4.14
N ALA A 101 23.02 28.62 5.19
CA ALA A 101 22.95 29.11 6.56
C ALA A 101 24.36 29.26 7.18
N ASP A 102 24.54 30.23 8.06
CA ASP A 102 25.80 30.43 8.79
C ASP A 102 26.20 29.20 9.60
N ASN A 103 25.23 28.45 10.11
CA ASN A 103 25.44 27.18 10.80
C ASN A 103 24.50 26.12 10.23
N PRO A 104 24.95 25.35 9.22
CA PRO A 104 24.15 24.30 8.59
C PRO A 104 23.64 23.23 9.57
N GLY A 105 24.44 22.89 10.58
CA GLY A 105 24.04 21.90 11.59
C GLY A 105 22.88 22.36 12.47
N ALA A 106 22.89 23.62 12.90
CA ALA A 106 21.78 24.22 13.65
C ALA A 106 20.54 24.37 12.77
N ALA A 107 20.70 24.84 11.53
CA ALA A 107 19.61 24.96 10.56
C ALA A 107 18.95 23.59 10.29
N THR A 108 19.75 22.54 10.12
CA THR A 108 19.24 21.16 9.92
C THR A 108 18.42 20.70 11.11
N ARG A 109 18.91 20.83 12.34
CA ARG A 109 18.17 20.44 13.55
C ARG A 109 16.83 21.16 13.65
N LYS A 110 16.85 22.49 13.52
CA LYS A 110 15.65 23.33 13.58
C LYS A 110 14.62 22.95 12.51
N MET A 111 15.08 22.72 11.28
CA MET A 111 14.22 22.31 10.17
C MET A 111 13.66 20.91 10.36
N LYS A 112 14.46 19.97 10.85
CA LYS A 112 14.02 18.60 11.17
C LYS A 112 12.93 18.58 12.23
N GLU A 113 13.11 19.31 13.34
CA GLU A 113 12.11 19.41 14.41
C GLU A 113 10.76 19.96 13.90
N LYS A 114 10.80 20.94 13.00
CA LYS A 114 9.59 21.49 12.36
C LYS A 114 8.98 20.49 11.36
N CYS A 115 9.81 19.80 10.59
CA CYS A 115 9.42 18.77 9.64
C CYS A 115 8.67 17.63 10.36
N ASP A 116 9.19 17.15 11.49
CA ASP A 116 8.59 16.11 12.31
C ASP A 116 7.19 16.50 12.79
N LYS A 117 6.99 17.77 13.14
CA LYS A 117 5.68 18.29 13.54
C LYS A 117 4.70 18.42 12.36
N ILE A 118 5.19 18.83 11.19
CA ILE A 118 4.36 19.04 9.98
C ILE A 118 3.87 17.68 9.45
N PHE A 119 4.76 16.68 9.39
CA PHE A 119 4.48 15.38 8.81
C PHE A 119 4.07 14.32 9.85
N ASN A 120 3.89 14.72 11.13
CA ASN A 120 3.49 13.81 12.20
C ASN A 120 4.41 12.59 12.37
N TYR A 121 5.72 12.79 12.30
CA TYR A 121 6.71 11.73 12.48
C TYR A 121 6.81 11.25 13.95
N ASN A 122 5.69 10.79 14.49
CA ASN A 122 5.67 10.07 15.77
C ASN A 122 5.57 8.57 15.48
N PRO A 123 6.57 7.76 15.83
CA PRO A 123 6.50 6.31 15.74
C PRO A 123 5.27 5.78 16.49
N ARG A 124 4.53 4.89 15.86
CA ARG A 124 3.30 4.31 16.41
C ARG A 124 3.38 2.79 16.41
N ASN A 125 2.57 2.16 17.26
CA ASN A 125 2.25 0.75 17.11
C ASN A 125 0.93 0.67 16.35
N ILE A 126 0.97 0.09 15.15
CA ILE A 126 -0.17 0.02 14.26
C ILE A 126 -0.49 -1.44 13.98
N ILE A 127 -1.73 -1.80 14.15
CA ILE A 127 -2.25 -3.12 13.77
C ILE A 127 -3.18 -2.93 12.59
N PHE A 128 -2.86 -3.57 11.48
CA PHE A 128 -3.67 -3.55 10.28
C PHE A 128 -4.54 -4.80 10.19
N ASP A 129 -5.77 -4.62 9.80
CA ASP A 129 -6.55 -5.66 9.17
C ASP A 129 -6.07 -5.86 7.73
N MET A 130 -6.27 -7.04 7.16
CA MET A 130 -5.76 -7.36 5.82
C MET A 130 -6.84 -7.19 4.76
N ASP A 131 -7.92 -7.95 4.87
CA ASP A 131 -8.93 -8.08 3.83
C ASP A 131 -9.86 -6.87 3.76
N GLY A 132 -9.94 -6.24 2.60
CA GLY A 132 -10.69 -5.01 2.43
C GLY A 132 -10.03 -3.78 3.04
N THR A 133 -8.91 -3.93 3.77
CA THR A 133 -8.12 -2.85 4.40
C THR A 133 -6.79 -2.66 3.69
N LEU A 134 -5.84 -3.58 3.83
CA LEU A 134 -4.57 -3.56 3.09
C LEU A 134 -4.75 -4.04 1.66
N LEU A 135 -5.53 -5.10 1.48
CA LEU A 135 -5.77 -5.76 0.20
C LEU A 135 -7.17 -5.49 -0.31
N ASP A 136 -7.32 -5.33 -1.62
CA ASP A 136 -8.61 -5.26 -2.28
C ASP A 136 -9.13 -6.66 -2.60
N SER A 137 -9.26 -7.49 -1.57
CA SER A 137 -9.64 -8.89 -1.63
C SER A 137 -11.15 -9.13 -1.71
N MET A 138 -11.97 -8.12 -1.35
CA MET A 138 -13.43 -8.30 -1.27
C MET A 138 -14.10 -8.70 -2.58
N PRO A 139 -13.68 -8.23 -3.77
CA PRO A 139 -14.20 -8.75 -5.04
C PRO A 139 -13.95 -10.25 -5.23
N TYR A 140 -12.76 -10.74 -4.84
CA TYR A 140 -12.40 -12.16 -4.94
C TYR A 140 -13.27 -13.02 -4.01
N TRP A 141 -13.42 -12.62 -2.76
CA TRP A 141 -14.31 -13.29 -1.80
C TRP A 141 -15.76 -13.35 -2.31
N ARG A 142 -16.23 -12.29 -2.95
CA ARG A 142 -17.60 -12.23 -3.50
C ARG A 142 -17.81 -13.23 -4.63
N HIS A 143 -16.81 -13.44 -5.48
CA HIS A 143 -16.92 -14.31 -6.66
C HIS A 143 -16.39 -15.73 -6.43
N LEU A 144 -15.84 -16.01 -5.25
CA LEU A 144 -15.18 -17.28 -4.91
C LEU A 144 -16.09 -18.49 -5.10
N ALA A 145 -17.34 -18.40 -4.65
CA ALA A 145 -18.33 -19.46 -4.80
C ALA A 145 -18.65 -19.76 -6.28
N ARG A 146 -18.73 -18.71 -7.11
CA ARG A 146 -18.96 -18.84 -8.55
C ARG A 146 -17.76 -19.49 -9.23
N GLU A 147 -16.55 -19.09 -8.88
CA GLU A 147 -15.33 -19.64 -9.43
C GLU A 147 -15.22 -21.13 -9.15
N TYR A 148 -15.47 -21.54 -7.91
CA TYR A 148 -15.51 -22.96 -7.54
C TYR A 148 -16.59 -23.70 -8.32
N ALA A 149 -17.83 -23.20 -8.32
CA ALA A 149 -18.95 -23.85 -8.99
C ALA A 149 -18.73 -23.99 -10.51
N SER A 150 -18.05 -23.01 -11.15
CA SER A 150 -17.76 -23.04 -12.60
C SER A 150 -16.86 -24.18 -13.04
N SER A 151 -16.07 -24.76 -12.11
CA SER A 151 -15.27 -25.95 -12.40
C SER A 151 -16.10 -27.26 -12.38
N HIS A 152 -17.36 -27.22 -11.92
CA HIS A 152 -18.20 -28.37 -11.72
C HIS A 152 -19.50 -28.34 -12.53
N VAL A 153 -20.05 -27.16 -12.82
CA VAL A 153 -21.32 -26.99 -13.54
C VAL A 153 -21.18 -25.96 -14.66
N GLU A 154 -21.91 -26.19 -15.78
CA GLU A 154 -21.82 -25.33 -16.98
C GLU A 154 -22.47 -23.97 -16.81
N SER A 155 -23.47 -23.85 -15.94
CA SER A 155 -24.19 -22.59 -15.73
C SER A 155 -24.63 -22.40 -14.29
N GLN A 156 -24.72 -21.13 -13.88
CA GLN A 156 -25.20 -20.72 -12.56
C GLN A 156 -26.21 -19.56 -12.74
N PRO A 157 -27.10 -19.33 -11.75
CA PRO A 157 -28.02 -18.21 -11.76
C PRO A 157 -27.30 -16.86 -11.88
N ASP A 158 -27.97 -15.86 -12.46
CA ASP A 158 -27.40 -14.50 -12.62
C ASP A 158 -27.10 -13.84 -11.28
N ASP A 159 -27.93 -14.09 -10.25
CA ASP A 159 -27.80 -13.56 -8.90
C ASP A 159 -26.92 -14.42 -7.96
N PHE A 160 -26.24 -15.43 -8.50
CA PHE A 160 -25.48 -16.43 -7.75
C PHE A 160 -24.50 -15.83 -6.76
N ASP A 161 -23.69 -14.84 -7.18
CA ASP A 161 -22.69 -14.19 -6.31
C ASP A 161 -23.36 -13.45 -5.14
N SER A 162 -24.46 -12.75 -5.41
CA SER A 162 -25.19 -12.01 -4.36
C SER A 162 -25.79 -12.95 -3.33
N MET A 163 -26.30 -14.09 -3.78
CA MET A 163 -26.91 -15.11 -2.95
C MET A 163 -25.84 -15.84 -2.11
N THR A 164 -24.79 -16.33 -2.74
CA THR A 164 -23.75 -17.11 -2.05
C THR A 164 -22.88 -16.26 -1.12
N TYR A 165 -22.71 -14.97 -1.40
CA TYR A 165 -21.97 -14.04 -0.54
C TYR A 165 -22.61 -13.85 0.84
N THR A 166 -23.91 -14.07 0.99
CA THR A 166 -24.63 -13.98 2.26
C THR A 166 -24.66 -15.29 3.04
N MET A 167 -24.28 -16.41 2.41
CA MET A 167 -24.23 -17.75 3.00
C MET A 167 -22.93 -17.94 3.79
N ASP A 168 -22.99 -18.69 4.86
CA ASP A 168 -21.79 -19.23 5.47
C ASP A 168 -21.25 -20.44 4.66
N MET A 169 -20.08 -20.94 5.02
CA MET A 169 -19.45 -22.04 4.28
C MET A 169 -20.28 -23.33 4.31
N VAL A 170 -21.01 -23.60 5.38
CA VAL A 170 -21.88 -24.78 5.51
C VAL A 170 -23.10 -24.65 4.62
N GLU A 171 -23.71 -23.47 4.60
CA GLU A 171 -24.86 -23.14 3.74
C GLU A 171 -24.49 -23.22 2.26
N CYS A 172 -23.34 -22.64 1.88
CA CYS A 172 -22.77 -22.77 0.53
C CYS A 172 -22.56 -24.25 0.14
N GLY A 173 -21.96 -25.05 1.03
CA GLY A 173 -21.70 -26.45 0.79
C GLY A 173 -22.99 -27.24 0.53
N LYS A 174 -24.04 -27.02 1.33
CA LYS A 174 -25.34 -27.64 1.12
C LYS A 174 -25.98 -27.21 -0.20
N TYR A 175 -25.92 -25.93 -0.52
CA TYR A 175 -26.44 -25.41 -1.78
C TYR A 175 -25.74 -26.05 -2.99
N PHE A 176 -24.43 -26.22 -2.93
CA PHE A 176 -23.64 -26.88 -3.99
C PHE A 176 -24.05 -28.35 -4.17
N GLN A 177 -24.24 -29.07 -3.08
CA GLN A 177 -24.65 -30.48 -3.14
C GLN A 177 -26.14 -30.65 -3.55
N ASP A 178 -27.04 -29.96 -2.87
CA ASP A 178 -28.49 -30.20 -2.99
C ASP A 178 -29.11 -29.53 -4.23
N VAL A 179 -28.58 -28.37 -4.64
CA VAL A 179 -29.14 -27.56 -5.73
C VAL A 179 -28.34 -27.66 -7.01
N LEU A 180 -27.01 -27.58 -6.92
CA LEU A 180 -26.15 -27.66 -8.11
C LEU A 180 -25.72 -29.11 -8.43
N GLY A 181 -25.99 -30.07 -7.55
CA GLY A 181 -25.63 -31.48 -7.76
C GLY A 181 -24.11 -31.75 -7.74
N ILE A 182 -23.33 -30.88 -7.10
CA ILE A 182 -21.87 -31.04 -6.98
C ILE A 182 -21.60 -32.11 -5.93
N ASN A 183 -21.29 -33.30 -6.38
CA ASN A 183 -21.08 -34.45 -5.50
C ASN A 183 -19.63 -34.57 -4.98
N VAL A 184 -19.20 -33.55 -4.22
CA VAL A 184 -17.88 -33.50 -3.55
C VAL A 184 -18.12 -33.51 -2.04
N PRO A 185 -17.37 -34.32 -1.25
CA PRO A 185 -17.43 -34.28 0.20
C PRO A 185 -17.15 -32.88 0.73
N TYR A 186 -17.86 -32.48 1.79
CA TYR A 186 -17.78 -31.11 2.32
C TYR A 186 -16.36 -30.67 2.66
N ASP A 187 -15.59 -31.51 3.36
CA ASP A 187 -14.22 -31.20 3.77
C ASP A 187 -13.32 -30.91 2.55
N LYS A 188 -13.48 -31.74 1.50
CA LYS A 188 -12.73 -31.56 0.26
C LYS A 188 -13.17 -30.29 -0.48
N MET A 189 -14.46 -30.01 -0.53
CA MET A 189 -15.03 -28.80 -1.11
C MET A 189 -14.46 -27.54 -0.40
N GLN A 190 -14.43 -27.56 0.90
CA GLN A 190 -13.85 -26.47 1.69
C GLN A 190 -12.36 -26.27 1.39
N GLU A 191 -11.59 -27.33 1.31
CA GLU A 191 -10.17 -27.30 0.95
C GLU A 191 -9.96 -26.70 -0.46
N GLU A 192 -10.75 -27.14 -1.44
CA GLU A 192 -10.67 -26.65 -2.82
C GLU A 192 -11.03 -25.15 -2.91
N ILE A 193 -12.11 -24.71 -2.25
CA ILE A 193 -12.54 -23.31 -2.22
C ILE A 193 -11.46 -22.43 -1.57
N LEU A 194 -10.92 -22.85 -0.43
CA LEU A 194 -9.85 -22.11 0.24
C LEU A 194 -8.54 -22.13 -0.56
N GLY A 195 -8.29 -23.22 -1.31
CA GLY A 195 -7.17 -23.32 -2.24
C GLY A 195 -7.24 -22.29 -3.36
N ILE A 196 -8.41 -22.10 -3.98
CA ILE A 196 -8.63 -21.06 -5.00
C ILE A 196 -8.29 -19.68 -4.43
N MET A 197 -8.82 -19.35 -3.25
CA MET A 197 -8.52 -18.09 -2.60
C MET A 197 -7.04 -17.93 -2.25
N GLY A 198 -6.37 -19.01 -1.84
CA GLY A 198 -4.93 -19.06 -1.60
C GLY A 198 -4.12 -18.65 -2.83
N GLU A 199 -4.48 -19.18 -4.00
CA GLU A 199 -3.83 -18.81 -5.26
C GLU A 199 -4.03 -17.34 -5.61
N HIS A 200 -5.20 -16.76 -5.33
CA HIS A 200 -5.44 -15.33 -5.51
C HIS A 200 -4.54 -14.46 -4.60
N TYR A 201 -4.38 -14.81 -3.33
CA TYR A 201 -3.44 -14.10 -2.45
C TYR A 201 -2.02 -14.15 -2.97
N LYS A 202 -1.62 -15.28 -3.49
CA LYS A 202 -0.27 -15.51 -4.02
C LYS A 202 0.00 -14.79 -5.35
N ASN A 203 -1.02 -14.58 -6.19
CA ASN A 203 -0.81 -14.13 -7.57
C ASN A 203 -1.46 -12.79 -7.90
N ASP A 204 -2.71 -12.53 -7.47
CA ASP A 204 -3.56 -11.54 -8.13
C ASP A 204 -4.00 -10.38 -7.25
N ILE A 205 -4.40 -10.62 -5.99
CA ILE A 205 -5.08 -9.62 -5.16
C ILE A 205 -4.26 -8.35 -5.02
N PRO A 206 -4.72 -7.20 -5.52
CA PRO A 206 -3.96 -5.95 -5.42
C PRO A 206 -4.07 -5.35 -4.01
N MET A 207 -3.18 -4.44 -3.71
CA MET A 207 -3.34 -3.56 -2.55
C MET A 207 -4.46 -2.55 -2.77
N LYS A 208 -5.09 -2.12 -1.68
CA LYS A 208 -5.93 -0.92 -1.70
C LYS A 208 -5.09 0.31 -2.08
N PRO A 209 -5.65 1.24 -2.87
CA PRO A 209 -4.96 2.47 -3.24
C PRO A 209 -4.43 3.23 -2.01
N GLY A 210 -3.20 3.70 -2.08
CA GLY A 210 -2.53 4.46 -1.02
C GLY A 210 -1.92 3.63 0.10
N MET A 211 -2.25 2.35 0.24
CA MET A 211 -1.74 1.53 1.36
C MET A 211 -0.23 1.30 1.27
N ARG A 212 0.32 1.07 0.08
CA ARG A 212 1.77 0.94 -0.08
C ARG A 212 2.50 2.19 0.42
N ARG A 213 2.04 3.38 0.02
CA ARG A 213 2.61 4.65 0.48
C ARG A 213 2.52 4.79 1.99
N LEU A 214 1.36 4.47 2.58
CA LEU A 214 1.17 4.50 4.03
C LEU A 214 2.19 3.60 4.75
N LEU A 215 2.31 2.34 4.34
CA LEU A 215 3.23 1.38 4.98
C LEU A 215 4.69 1.82 4.89
N ILE A 216 5.13 2.27 3.71
CA ILE A 216 6.51 2.75 3.52
C ILE A 216 6.76 3.99 4.37
N THR A 217 5.80 4.92 4.44
CA THR A 217 5.91 6.15 5.25
C THR A 217 5.97 5.82 6.74
N GLU A 218 5.09 4.96 7.25
CA GLU A 218 5.08 4.57 8.66
C GLU A 218 6.35 3.77 9.04
N LYS A 219 6.86 2.92 8.16
CA LYS A 219 8.14 2.23 8.35
C LYS A 219 9.29 3.23 8.45
N ALA A 220 9.34 4.21 7.54
CA ALA A 220 10.35 5.28 7.56
C ALA A 220 10.26 6.15 8.81
N ASN A 221 9.06 6.31 9.37
CA ASN A 221 8.82 7.04 10.63
C ASN A 221 9.20 6.22 11.88
N GLY A 222 9.67 4.98 11.71
CA GLY A 222 10.01 4.09 12.82
C GLY A 222 8.80 3.47 13.51
N SER A 223 7.63 3.52 12.91
CA SER A 223 6.43 2.85 13.43
C SER A 223 6.59 1.33 13.39
N THR A 224 6.10 0.67 14.42
CA THR A 224 6.00 -0.79 14.47
C THR A 224 4.64 -1.20 13.93
N MET A 225 4.64 -1.95 12.84
CA MET A 225 3.42 -2.40 12.18
C MET A 225 3.24 -3.90 12.32
N SER A 226 2.00 -4.34 12.42
CA SER A 226 1.63 -5.75 12.50
C SER A 226 0.32 -6.00 11.75
N ILE A 227 0.11 -7.22 11.27
CA ILE A 227 -1.17 -7.62 10.66
C ILE A 227 -1.91 -8.54 11.62
N PHE A 228 -3.21 -8.26 11.80
CA PHE A 228 -4.16 -9.12 12.45
C PHE A 228 -5.35 -9.40 11.52
N THR A 229 -5.45 -10.64 11.02
CA THR A 229 -6.47 -11.06 10.04
C THR A 229 -7.26 -12.27 10.51
N ASN A 230 -8.43 -12.49 9.91
CA ASN A 230 -9.18 -13.75 10.04
C ASN A 230 -8.82 -14.76 8.94
N SER A 231 -8.10 -14.34 7.91
CA SER A 231 -7.64 -15.21 6.83
C SER A 231 -6.49 -16.11 7.28
N ASP A 232 -6.22 -17.17 6.53
CA ASP A 232 -5.10 -18.07 6.80
C ASP A 232 -3.77 -17.31 6.82
N ILE A 233 -2.90 -17.68 7.75
CA ILE A 233 -1.61 -17.01 7.95
C ILE A 233 -0.71 -17.11 6.71
N LYS A 234 -0.77 -18.26 6.02
CA LYS A 234 0.02 -18.47 4.81
C LYS A 234 -0.45 -17.56 3.68
N CYS A 235 -1.76 -17.38 3.51
CA CYS A 235 -2.32 -16.43 2.55
C CYS A 235 -1.81 -15.01 2.80
N ALA A 236 -1.77 -14.58 4.06
CA ALA A 236 -1.25 -13.27 4.43
C ALA A 236 0.26 -13.14 4.15
N GLN A 237 1.04 -14.17 4.46
CA GLN A 237 2.48 -14.20 4.18
C GLN A 237 2.76 -14.17 2.69
N ASP A 238 2.11 -15.03 1.89
CA ASP A 238 2.28 -15.11 0.44
C ASP A 238 1.92 -13.76 -0.24
N ALA A 239 0.85 -13.10 0.18
CA ALA A 239 0.47 -11.79 -0.34
C ALA A 239 1.51 -10.72 -0.01
N MET A 240 2.00 -10.66 1.24
CA MET A 240 3.00 -9.66 1.64
C MET A 240 4.36 -9.91 0.97
N GLU A 241 4.75 -11.17 0.78
CA GLU A 241 5.96 -11.53 0.04
C GLU A 241 5.86 -11.12 -1.43
N ARG A 242 4.78 -11.48 -2.12
CA ARG A 242 4.52 -11.08 -3.50
C ARG A 242 4.56 -9.56 -3.70
N LEU A 243 4.00 -8.83 -2.75
CA LEU A 243 3.96 -7.37 -2.79
C LEU A 243 5.29 -6.71 -2.36
N GLY A 244 6.28 -7.49 -1.87
CA GLY A 244 7.56 -6.97 -1.38
C GLY A 244 7.41 -6.10 -0.11
N LEU A 245 6.49 -6.48 0.78
CA LEU A 245 6.14 -5.71 1.98
C LEU A 245 6.31 -6.49 3.30
N SER A 246 6.83 -7.73 3.24
CA SER A 246 7.04 -8.55 4.44
C SER A 246 7.85 -7.84 5.51
N ASP A 247 8.89 -7.10 5.11
CA ASP A 247 9.76 -6.31 5.99
C ASP A 247 9.09 -5.09 6.62
N CYS A 248 7.86 -4.75 6.22
CA CYS A 248 7.10 -3.66 6.85
C CYS A 248 6.49 -4.09 8.18
N PHE A 249 6.34 -5.40 8.41
CA PHE A 249 5.59 -5.91 9.54
C PHE A 249 6.49 -6.67 10.51
N ARG A 250 6.33 -6.37 11.81
CA ARG A 250 7.00 -7.06 12.90
C ARG A 250 6.53 -8.51 13.01
N PHE A 251 5.22 -8.73 12.84
CA PHE A 251 4.60 -10.05 12.78
C PHE A 251 3.26 -9.99 12.05
N ILE A 252 2.84 -11.14 11.57
CA ILE A 252 1.49 -11.41 11.05
C ILE A 252 0.87 -12.45 11.96
N THR A 253 -0.35 -12.22 12.42
CA THR A 253 -1.10 -13.18 13.23
C THR A 253 -2.55 -13.24 12.81
N THR A 254 -3.23 -14.31 13.21
CA THR A 254 -4.63 -14.54 12.88
C THR A 254 -5.45 -14.76 14.15
N SER A 255 -6.76 -14.51 14.05
CA SER A 255 -7.70 -14.82 15.12
C SER A 255 -7.63 -16.27 15.58
N TYR A 256 -7.37 -17.18 14.64
CA TYR A 256 -7.23 -18.60 14.91
C TYR A 256 -6.01 -18.92 15.80
N ILE A 257 -4.84 -18.31 15.52
CA ILE A 257 -3.60 -18.54 16.26
C ILE A 257 -3.71 -18.05 17.70
N ILE A 258 -4.31 -16.87 17.90
CA ILE A 258 -4.42 -16.27 19.24
C ILE A 258 -5.70 -16.67 20.00
N GLY A 259 -6.58 -17.45 19.37
CA GLY A 259 -7.84 -17.90 19.98
C GLY A 259 -8.87 -16.81 20.29
N ILE A 260 -8.71 -15.62 19.70
CA ILE A 260 -9.60 -14.46 19.88
C ILE A 260 -10.33 -14.18 18.56
N ASN A 261 -11.67 -14.19 18.61
CA ASN A 261 -12.48 -13.81 17.45
C ASN A 261 -12.67 -12.28 17.43
N LYS A 262 -12.42 -11.65 16.27
CA LYS A 262 -12.65 -10.20 16.08
C LYS A 262 -14.09 -9.75 16.37
N LYS A 263 -15.07 -10.64 16.21
CA LYS A 263 -16.49 -10.35 16.50
C LYS A 263 -16.81 -10.38 17.98
N TYR A 264 -16.01 -11.07 18.80
CA TYR A 264 -16.28 -11.30 20.23
C TYR A 264 -15.00 -11.07 21.03
N PRO A 265 -14.61 -9.79 21.27
CA PRO A 265 -13.36 -9.47 21.97
C PRO A 265 -13.33 -9.90 23.44
N GLU A 266 -14.45 -10.34 24.00
CA GLU A 266 -14.60 -10.76 25.40
C GLU A 266 -14.52 -12.29 25.59
N SER A 267 -14.28 -13.07 24.53
CA SER A 267 -14.20 -14.53 24.59
C SER A 267 -12.77 -15.03 24.78
#